data_46ce7b3e3b4153cd71d5e6f2589474f5
#
_entry.id   46ce7b3e3b4153cd71d5e6f2589474f5
#
_cell.length_a   1.000
_cell.length_b   1.000
_cell.length_c   1.000
_cell.angle_alpha   90.00
_cell.angle_beta   90.00
_cell.angle_gamma   90.00
#
_symmetry.space_group_name_H-M   'P 1'
#
loop_
_entity.id
_entity.type
_entity.pdbx_description
1 polymer ?
#
loop_
_entity_poly.entity_id
_entity_poly.type
_entity_poly.pdbx_seq_one_letter_code
_entity_poly.pdbx_strand_id
1 'polypeptide(L)'
;MKQELLNLIDEKDKILALAHEENSFMNISFVVYDVPEFISWKEKVRAELVNIPNKNDTITQTIEVIDNEFKGWHDKTSFNLLCGKLMAIKASIDSYYEGDIKDMPGRTNTKVFIVHGHDVDRRNEVELFMRRIGLTPVILCNQPNAGLTIIEKIEENTDVDFSLVLYTGCDEGKLKTDADLKPRARQNVVFEHGYLINKLGRNRVVALVDDGVETPGDLSGVIYIHFSDATWKNQVMKELHDCGISFDPYNA
;
A
#
# COMPACT_ATOMS: atom_id res chain seq x y z
N MET A 1 -12.88 -7.28 -12.41
CA MET A 1 -12.39 -8.21 -11.36
C MET A 1 -13.05 -7.92 -10.01
N LYS A 2 -12.54 -7.10 -9.07
CA LYS A 2 -13.14 -6.90 -7.74
C LYS A 2 -14.64 -6.53 -7.79
N GLN A 3 -15.00 -5.49 -8.57
CA GLN A 3 -16.38 -5.06 -8.71
C GLN A 3 -17.27 -6.11 -9.39
N GLU A 4 -16.73 -6.86 -10.32
CA GLU A 4 -17.45 -7.94 -10.99
C GLU A 4 -17.78 -9.07 -10.02
N LEU A 5 -16.82 -9.50 -9.21
CA LEU A 5 -17.06 -10.51 -8.17
C LEU A 5 -18.10 -10.03 -7.14
N LEU A 6 -18.02 -8.77 -6.71
CA LEU A 6 -19.03 -8.18 -5.81
C LEU A 6 -20.44 -8.23 -6.42
N ASN A 7 -20.57 -7.85 -7.69
CA ASN A 7 -21.84 -7.90 -8.40
C ASN A 7 -22.39 -9.33 -8.48
N LEU A 8 -21.53 -10.30 -8.81
CA LEU A 8 -21.92 -11.72 -8.86
C LEU A 8 -22.36 -12.25 -7.50
N ILE A 9 -21.69 -11.84 -6.40
CA ILE A 9 -22.10 -12.23 -5.04
C ILE A 9 -23.47 -11.62 -4.69
N ASP A 10 -23.74 -10.40 -5.12
CA ASP A 10 -25.04 -9.74 -4.85
C ASP A 10 -26.19 -10.31 -5.69
N GLU A 11 -25.90 -10.99 -6.79
CA GLU A 11 -26.90 -11.72 -7.59
C GLU A 11 -27.38 -13.03 -6.97
N LYS A 12 -26.75 -13.54 -5.91
CA LYS A 12 -27.07 -14.85 -5.30
C LYS A 12 -28.55 -15.07 -4.97
N ASP A 13 -29.26 -14.02 -4.52
CA ASP A 13 -30.67 -14.13 -4.16
C ASP A 13 -31.57 -14.24 -5.40
N LYS A 14 -31.17 -13.62 -6.52
CA LYS A 14 -31.83 -13.78 -7.82
C LYS A 14 -31.64 -15.21 -8.35
N ILE A 15 -30.43 -15.75 -8.19
CA ILE A 15 -30.13 -17.13 -8.59
C ILE A 15 -30.90 -18.12 -7.72
N LEU A 16 -30.96 -17.88 -6.40
CA LEU A 16 -31.77 -18.74 -5.50
C LEU A 16 -33.26 -18.77 -5.89
N ALA A 17 -33.79 -17.64 -6.37
CA ALA A 17 -35.17 -17.56 -6.79
C ALA A 17 -35.49 -18.39 -8.04
N LEU A 18 -34.49 -18.82 -8.81
CA LEU A 18 -34.65 -19.69 -9.98
C LEU A 18 -34.71 -21.19 -9.59
N ALA A 19 -34.38 -21.52 -8.33
CA ALA A 19 -34.39 -22.90 -7.87
C ALA A 19 -35.81 -23.45 -7.81
N HIS A 20 -35.99 -24.71 -8.21
CA HIS A 20 -37.25 -25.42 -8.13
C HIS A 20 -37.08 -26.71 -7.32
N GLU A 21 -38.14 -27.15 -6.70
CA GLU A 21 -38.19 -28.41 -5.94
C GLU A 21 -38.75 -29.53 -6.81
N GLU A 22 -38.00 -30.62 -6.91
CA GLU A 22 -38.48 -31.86 -7.50
C GLU A 22 -38.86 -32.84 -6.39
N ASN A 23 -40.08 -33.34 -6.43
CA ASN A 23 -40.54 -34.42 -5.57
C ASN A 23 -40.15 -35.76 -6.18
N SER A 24 -39.25 -36.50 -5.54
CA SER A 24 -38.95 -37.86 -5.93
C SER A 24 -39.86 -38.86 -5.26
N PHE A 25 -39.94 -40.09 -5.82
CA PHE A 25 -40.81 -41.19 -5.36
C PHE A 25 -40.60 -41.63 -3.88
N MET A 26 -39.55 -41.09 -3.22
CA MET A 26 -39.19 -41.39 -1.85
C MET A 26 -39.42 -40.21 -0.87
N ASN A 27 -40.25 -39.24 -1.19
CA ASN A 27 -40.50 -38.05 -0.36
C ASN A 27 -39.26 -37.20 -0.01
N ILE A 28 -38.22 -37.28 -0.79
CA ILE A 28 -37.02 -36.42 -0.63
C ILE A 28 -37.18 -35.26 -1.60
N SER A 29 -37.32 -34.06 -1.07
CA SER A 29 -37.32 -32.82 -1.87
C SER A 29 -35.88 -32.45 -2.24
N PHE A 30 -35.58 -32.41 -3.51
CA PHE A 30 -34.32 -31.92 -4.01
C PHE A 30 -34.52 -30.53 -4.64
N VAL A 31 -33.61 -29.62 -4.37
CA VAL A 31 -33.54 -28.34 -5.08
C VAL A 31 -32.58 -28.51 -6.23
N VAL A 32 -33.07 -28.45 -7.47
CA VAL A 32 -32.28 -28.68 -8.67
C VAL A 32 -31.80 -27.34 -9.20
N TYR A 33 -30.50 -27.18 -9.30
CA TYR A 33 -29.85 -25.98 -9.86
C TYR A 33 -29.25 -26.26 -11.24
N ASP A 34 -30.00 -26.88 -12.11
CA ASP A 34 -29.59 -27.20 -13.48
C ASP A 34 -29.98 -26.13 -14.50
N VAL A 35 -30.55 -25.01 -14.03
CA VAL A 35 -30.90 -23.90 -14.91
C VAL A 35 -29.68 -23.23 -15.50
N PRO A 36 -29.71 -22.88 -16.80
CA PRO A 36 -28.56 -22.28 -17.50
C PRO A 36 -27.99 -21.02 -16.78
N GLU A 37 -28.85 -20.24 -16.15
CA GLU A 37 -28.48 -19.03 -15.42
C GLU A 37 -27.62 -19.36 -14.20
N PHE A 38 -27.98 -20.40 -13.42
CA PHE A 38 -27.18 -20.86 -12.29
C PHE A 38 -25.82 -21.38 -12.78
N ILE A 39 -25.78 -22.19 -13.81
CA ILE A 39 -24.55 -22.74 -14.37
C ILE A 39 -23.63 -21.59 -14.83
N SER A 40 -24.17 -20.63 -15.59
CA SER A 40 -23.42 -19.47 -16.06
C SER A 40 -22.89 -18.62 -14.91
N TRP A 41 -23.73 -18.33 -13.90
CA TRP A 41 -23.34 -17.59 -12.72
C TRP A 41 -22.21 -18.29 -11.95
N LYS A 42 -22.35 -19.58 -11.71
CA LYS A 42 -21.37 -20.40 -11.00
C LYS A 42 -19.99 -20.37 -11.69
N GLU A 43 -19.99 -20.55 -13.00
CA GLU A 43 -18.73 -20.50 -13.79
C GLU A 43 -18.08 -19.12 -13.78
N LYS A 44 -18.86 -18.04 -13.83
CA LYS A 44 -18.35 -16.67 -13.69
C LYS A 44 -17.76 -16.43 -12.29
N VAL A 45 -18.47 -16.85 -11.24
CA VAL A 45 -17.95 -16.76 -9.86
C VAL A 45 -16.63 -17.52 -9.74
N ARG A 46 -16.59 -18.76 -10.28
CA ARG A 46 -15.37 -19.57 -10.29
C ARG A 46 -14.22 -18.86 -11.00
N ALA A 47 -14.47 -18.30 -12.18
CA ALA A 47 -13.46 -17.59 -12.96
C ALA A 47 -12.91 -16.37 -12.19
N GLU A 48 -13.79 -15.58 -11.56
CA GLU A 48 -13.35 -14.43 -10.75
C GLU A 48 -12.55 -14.87 -9.51
N LEU A 49 -12.95 -15.96 -8.82
CA LEU A 49 -12.20 -16.50 -7.68
C LEU A 49 -10.82 -17.03 -8.08
N VAL A 50 -10.72 -17.69 -9.26
CA VAL A 50 -9.43 -18.17 -9.79
C VAL A 50 -8.49 -17.01 -10.12
N ASN A 51 -9.02 -15.87 -10.49
CA ASN A 51 -8.24 -14.69 -10.87
C ASN A 51 -7.93 -13.74 -9.68
N ILE A 52 -8.35 -14.08 -8.46
CA ILE A 52 -7.99 -13.29 -7.26
C ILE A 52 -6.47 -13.35 -7.07
N PRO A 53 -5.80 -12.20 -6.90
CA PRO A 53 -4.34 -12.15 -6.71
C PRO A 53 -3.88 -12.88 -5.45
N ASN A 54 -4.51 -12.60 -4.29
CA ASN A 54 -4.14 -13.21 -3.01
C ASN A 54 -5.13 -14.30 -2.61
N LYS A 55 -4.87 -15.51 -3.09
CA LYS A 55 -5.65 -16.68 -2.69
C LYS A 55 -5.21 -17.15 -1.31
N ASN A 56 -6.17 -17.27 -0.44
CA ASN A 56 -6.01 -17.95 0.84
C ASN A 56 -6.86 -19.25 0.86
N ASP A 57 -6.80 -19.95 1.99
CA ASP A 57 -7.55 -21.20 2.20
C ASP A 57 -9.05 -21.00 1.96
N THR A 58 -9.63 -19.87 2.34
CA THR A 58 -11.07 -19.60 2.14
C THR A 58 -11.43 -19.58 0.66
N ILE A 59 -10.62 -18.92 -0.18
CA ILE A 59 -10.84 -18.86 -1.62
C ILE A 59 -10.65 -20.23 -2.25
N THR A 60 -9.56 -20.93 -1.89
CA THR A 60 -9.27 -22.29 -2.38
C THR A 60 -10.40 -23.24 -2.05
N GLN A 61 -10.85 -23.28 -0.80
CA GLN A 61 -11.98 -24.09 -0.38
C GLN A 61 -13.31 -23.71 -1.05
N THR A 62 -13.50 -22.42 -1.39
CA THR A 62 -14.71 -22.00 -2.12
C THR A 62 -14.70 -22.51 -3.55
N ILE A 63 -13.56 -22.50 -4.21
CA ILE A 63 -13.36 -23.09 -5.55
C ILE A 63 -13.59 -24.61 -5.49
N GLU A 64 -13.08 -25.29 -4.47
CA GLU A 64 -13.31 -26.74 -4.26
C GLU A 64 -14.80 -27.06 -4.07
N VAL A 65 -15.54 -26.23 -3.34
CA VAL A 65 -17.00 -26.39 -3.22
C VAL A 65 -17.67 -26.25 -4.60
N ILE A 66 -17.29 -25.25 -5.40
CA ILE A 66 -17.84 -25.09 -6.76
C ILE A 66 -17.53 -26.32 -7.62
N ASP A 67 -16.31 -26.86 -7.53
CA ASP A 67 -15.84 -27.95 -8.37
C ASP A 67 -16.39 -29.31 -7.96
N ASN A 68 -16.68 -29.53 -6.69
CA ASN A 68 -17.02 -30.87 -6.16
C ASN A 68 -18.49 -31.00 -5.76
N GLU A 69 -19.10 -30.01 -5.12
CA GLU A 69 -20.45 -30.09 -4.61
C GLU A 69 -21.55 -29.97 -5.68
N PHE A 70 -21.19 -29.47 -6.88
CA PHE A 70 -22.13 -29.24 -7.99
C PHE A 70 -21.90 -30.17 -9.18
N LYS A 71 -21.46 -31.43 -8.93
CA LYS A 71 -21.23 -32.47 -9.95
C LYS A 71 -22.34 -33.52 -10.00
N GLY A 72 -23.56 -33.17 -9.78
CA GLY A 72 -24.67 -34.14 -9.78
C GLY A 72 -25.94 -33.53 -9.23
N TRP A 73 -26.60 -34.25 -8.37
CA TRP A 73 -27.80 -33.74 -7.67
C TRP A 73 -27.35 -32.68 -6.66
N HIS A 74 -27.90 -31.47 -6.78
CA HIS A 74 -27.54 -30.33 -5.94
C HIS A 74 -28.67 -30.07 -4.98
N ASP A 75 -28.38 -30.01 -3.69
CA ASP A 75 -29.35 -29.62 -2.68
C ASP A 75 -29.18 -28.15 -2.27
N LYS A 76 -30.15 -27.66 -1.53
CA LYS A 76 -30.14 -26.31 -0.99
C LYS A 76 -28.97 -26.09 -0.02
N THR A 77 -28.46 -27.15 0.59
CA THR A 77 -27.35 -27.14 1.54
C THR A 77 -26.05 -26.73 0.83
N SER A 78 -25.74 -27.34 -0.31
CA SER A 78 -24.56 -27.01 -1.11
C SER A 78 -24.59 -25.57 -1.61
N PHE A 79 -25.77 -25.08 -2.03
CA PHE A 79 -25.91 -23.68 -2.43
C PHE A 79 -25.73 -22.72 -1.24
N ASN A 80 -26.33 -23.01 -0.09
CA ASN A 80 -26.17 -22.21 1.12
C ASN A 80 -24.71 -22.20 1.62
N LEU A 81 -24.02 -23.33 1.51
CA LEU A 81 -22.58 -23.41 1.83
C LEU A 81 -21.76 -22.49 0.92
N LEU A 82 -22.01 -22.53 -0.39
CA LEU A 82 -21.35 -21.65 -1.35
C LEU A 82 -21.63 -20.18 -1.04
N CYS A 83 -22.91 -19.83 -0.82
CA CYS A 83 -23.30 -18.46 -0.46
C CYS A 83 -22.63 -17.97 0.83
N GLY A 84 -22.58 -18.82 1.87
CA GLY A 84 -21.89 -18.49 3.12
C GLY A 84 -20.41 -18.19 2.92
N LYS A 85 -19.71 -19.01 2.12
CA LYS A 85 -18.31 -18.77 1.76
C LYS A 85 -18.12 -17.50 0.92
N LEU A 86 -18.99 -17.24 -0.04
CA LEU A 86 -18.96 -16.01 -0.85
C LEU A 86 -19.22 -14.76 0.01
N MET A 87 -20.11 -14.82 1.00
CA MET A 87 -20.32 -13.72 1.93
C MET A 87 -19.11 -13.47 2.84
N ALA A 88 -18.41 -14.52 3.28
CA ALA A 88 -17.16 -14.38 4.02
C ALA A 88 -16.07 -13.71 3.14
N ILE A 89 -15.98 -14.10 1.86
CA ILE A 89 -15.08 -13.45 0.89
C ILE A 89 -15.47 -11.99 0.71
N LYS A 90 -16.76 -11.67 0.55
CA LYS A 90 -17.23 -10.28 0.43
C LYS A 90 -16.85 -9.43 1.63
N ALA A 91 -16.96 -9.95 2.84
CA ALA A 91 -16.61 -9.25 4.07
C ALA A 91 -15.13 -8.87 4.17
N SER A 92 -14.26 -9.64 3.51
CA SER A 92 -12.80 -9.43 3.48
C SER A 92 -12.28 -9.13 2.07
N ILE A 93 -13.15 -8.64 1.17
CA ILE A 93 -12.85 -8.51 -0.26
C ILE A 93 -11.63 -7.66 -0.53
N ASP A 94 -11.44 -6.59 0.26
CA ASP A 94 -10.32 -5.68 0.11
C ASP A 94 -8.98 -6.40 0.31
N SER A 95 -8.87 -7.25 1.32
CA SER A 95 -7.63 -8.01 1.60
C SER A 95 -7.25 -8.99 0.48
N TYR A 96 -8.21 -9.45 -0.32
CA TYR A 96 -7.95 -10.37 -1.44
C TYR A 96 -7.56 -9.67 -2.73
N TYR A 97 -7.96 -8.42 -2.87
CA TYR A 97 -7.62 -7.53 -3.99
C TYR A 97 -6.66 -6.41 -3.61
N GLU A 98 -6.51 -6.14 -2.33
CA GLU A 98 -5.29 -5.57 -1.78
C GLU A 98 -4.25 -6.67 -1.96
N GLY A 99 -3.70 -6.73 -3.17
CA GLY A 99 -2.64 -7.66 -3.49
C GLY A 99 -1.58 -7.54 -2.43
N ASP A 100 -0.89 -8.60 -2.11
CA ASP A 100 0.43 -8.47 -1.55
C ASP A 100 1.09 -7.36 -2.34
N ILE A 101 1.20 -6.20 -1.68
CA ILE A 101 1.85 -5.01 -2.23
C ILE A 101 3.25 -5.36 -2.76
N LYS A 102 3.70 -6.60 -2.53
CA LYS A 102 4.97 -7.19 -2.99
C LYS A 102 5.01 -7.57 -4.47
N ASP A 103 3.90 -7.81 -5.16
CA ASP A 103 3.92 -8.45 -6.48
C ASP A 103 3.20 -7.70 -7.61
N MET A 104 2.69 -6.48 -7.40
CA MET A 104 2.26 -5.64 -8.51
C MET A 104 3.47 -4.89 -9.07
N PRO A 105 3.76 -4.94 -10.38
CA PRO A 105 4.74 -4.05 -11.00
C PRO A 105 4.31 -2.61 -10.71
N GLY A 106 5.10 -1.89 -9.86
CA GLY A 106 4.86 -0.50 -9.52
C GLY A 106 4.20 -0.21 -8.17
N ARG A 107 3.77 -1.23 -7.37
CA ARG A 107 3.40 -1.01 -5.97
C ARG A 107 4.35 -1.76 -5.05
N THR A 108 5.12 -1.03 -4.31
CA THR A 108 6.05 -1.58 -3.32
C THR A 108 5.54 -1.26 -1.92
N ASN A 109 5.67 -2.20 -0.99
CA ASN A 109 5.45 -1.94 0.45
C ASN A 109 6.65 -1.20 1.06
N THR A 110 7.53 -0.71 0.22
CA THR A 110 8.72 0.01 0.63
C THR A 110 8.32 1.29 1.35
N LYS A 111 8.72 1.37 2.59
CA LYS A 111 8.49 2.53 3.44
C LYS A 111 9.60 3.54 3.24
N VAL A 112 9.23 4.79 3.01
CA VAL A 112 10.16 5.91 2.90
C VAL A 112 9.91 6.89 4.03
N PHE A 113 10.91 7.09 4.87
CA PHE A 113 10.82 8.03 5.98
C PHE A 113 11.03 9.46 5.48
N ILE A 114 10.11 10.36 5.80
CA ILE A 114 10.21 11.78 5.44
C ILE A 114 10.45 12.60 6.71
N VAL A 115 11.66 13.13 6.82
CA VAL A 115 12.06 14.07 7.86
C VAL A 115 11.83 15.50 7.36
N HIS A 116 11.15 16.33 8.14
CA HIS A 116 10.83 17.69 7.76
C HIS A 116 10.81 18.65 8.94
N GLY A 117 10.98 19.94 8.65
CA GLY A 117 10.76 21.05 9.60
C GLY A 117 9.30 21.50 9.64
N HIS A 118 9.09 22.83 9.58
CA HIS A 118 7.75 23.42 9.62
C HIS A 118 7.12 23.67 8.25
N ASP A 119 7.87 23.47 7.16
CA ASP A 119 7.37 23.66 5.80
C ASP A 119 6.41 22.54 5.42
N VAL A 120 5.12 22.85 5.52
CA VAL A 120 4.04 21.91 5.24
C VAL A 120 3.89 21.66 3.74
N ASP A 121 4.16 22.67 2.92
CA ASP A 121 3.96 22.59 1.48
C ASP A 121 5.00 21.67 0.85
N ARG A 122 6.28 21.84 1.19
CA ARG A 122 7.34 20.94 0.76
C ARG A 122 7.14 19.50 1.24
N ARG A 123 6.74 19.34 2.49
CA ARG A 123 6.40 18.01 3.03
C ARG A 123 5.28 17.35 2.22
N ASN A 124 4.18 18.07 1.96
CA ASN A 124 3.03 17.53 1.22
C ASN A 124 3.39 17.21 -0.23
N GLU A 125 4.22 18.04 -0.87
CA GLU A 125 4.73 17.80 -2.23
C GLU A 125 5.51 16.48 -2.31
N VAL A 126 6.43 16.28 -1.38
CA VAL A 126 7.27 15.07 -1.32
C VAL A 126 6.42 13.83 -0.93
N GLU A 127 5.52 13.97 0.04
CA GLU A 127 4.61 12.90 0.42
C GLU A 127 3.75 12.45 -0.77
N LEU A 128 3.14 13.39 -1.49
CA LEU A 128 2.32 13.10 -2.66
C LEU A 128 3.14 12.42 -3.76
N PHE A 129 4.36 12.89 -4.00
CA PHE A 129 5.26 12.29 -4.98
C PHE A 129 5.58 10.83 -4.63
N MET A 130 5.95 10.53 -3.36
CA MET A 130 6.22 9.16 -2.93
C MET A 130 5.01 8.25 -3.11
N ARG A 131 3.82 8.72 -2.74
CA ARG A 131 2.57 7.95 -2.94
C ARG A 131 2.26 7.70 -4.41
N ARG A 132 2.50 8.67 -5.29
CA ARG A 132 2.27 8.52 -6.74
C ARG A 132 3.15 7.45 -7.36
N ILE A 133 4.41 7.38 -6.97
CA ILE A 133 5.32 6.34 -7.46
C ILE A 133 5.17 4.99 -6.73
N GLY A 134 4.12 4.83 -5.90
CA GLY A 134 3.75 3.56 -5.26
C GLY A 134 4.47 3.26 -3.96
N LEU A 135 5.19 4.22 -3.37
CA LEU A 135 5.88 4.07 -2.09
C LEU A 135 5.00 4.50 -0.91
N THR A 136 5.31 4.01 0.28
CA THR A 136 4.59 4.35 1.52
C THR A 136 5.38 5.35 2.35
N PRO A 137 5.00 6.66 2.33
CA PRO A 137 5.66 7.66 3.17
C PRO A 137 5.31 7.48 4.64
N VAL A 138 6.33 7.55 5.51
CA VAL A 138 6.22 7.56 6.97
C VAL A 138 6.64 8.94 7.48
N ILE A 139 5.75 9.62 8.20
CA ILE A 139 5.97 10.99 8.70
C ILE A 139 5.66 11.03 10.19
N LEU A 140 6.63 11.43 11.02
CA LEU A 140 6.48 11.38 12.49
C LEU A 140 5.40 12.30 13.06
N CYS A 141 5.17 13.47 12.45
CA CYS A 141 4.18 14.41 12.96
C CYS A 141 2.74 13.87 12.88
N ASN A 142 2.50 12.88 12.05
CA ASN A 142 1.21 12.22 11.90
C ASN A 142 1.02 11.04 12.89
N GLN A 143 2.04 10.73 13.72
CA GLN A 143 1.99 9.66 14.71
C GLN A 143 1.55 10.18 16.08
N PRO A 144 0.71 9.44 16.84
CA PRO A 144 0.32 9.81 18.20
C PRO A 144 1.55 9.97 19.10
N ASN A 145 1.54 10.98 19.97
CA ASN A 145 2.67 11.26 20.85
C ASN A 145 2.94 10.19 21.92
N ALA A 146 2.01 9.32 22.23
CA ALA A 146 2.10 8.16 23.13
C ALA A 146 3.11 8.25 24.31
N GLY A 147 3.57 9.46 24.66
CA GLY A 147 4.59 9.69 25.71
C GLY A 147 6.04 9.39 25.31
N LEU A 148 6.29 9.08 24.03
CA LEU A 148 7.62 8.73 23.52
C LEU A 148 8.49 9.97 23.28
N THR A 149 9.79 9.82 23.50
CA THR A 149 10.81 10.79 23.07
C THR A 149 10.95 10.80 21.55
N ILE A 150 11.58 11.83 21.00
CA ILE A 150 11.89 11.91 19.56
C ILE A 150 12.71 10.69 19.10
N ILE A 151 13.68 10.26 19.90
CA ILE A 151 14.52 9.10 19.58
C ILE A 151 13.70 7.83 19.52
N GLU A 152 12.87 7.55 20.53
CA GLU A 152 12.00 6.38 20.56
C GLU A 152 11.03 6.35 19.39
N LYS A 153 10.46 7.50 19.03
CA LYS A 153 9.60 7.61 17.83
C LYS A 153 10.35 7.31 16.53
N ILE A 154 11.58 7.80 16.41
CA ILE A 154 12.42 7.50 15.26
C ILE A 154 12.71 5.99 15.24
N GLU A 155 13.09 5.40 16.38
CA GLU A 155 13.40 3.96 16.49
C GLU A 155 12.23 3.07 16.12
N GLU A 156 11.03 3.38 16.61
CA GLU A 156 9.81 2.63 16.26
C GLU A 156 9.41 2.75 14.78
N ASN A 157 9.77 3.86 14.13
CA ASN A 157 9.41 4.13 12.74
C ASN A 157 10.57 3.97 11.74
N THR A 158 11.76 3.53 12.16
CA THR A 158 12.92 3.31 11.28
C THR A 158 12.96 1.91 10.63
N ASP A 159 11.90 1.12 10.75
CA ASP A 159 11.68 -0.04 9.86
C ASP A 159 11.28 0.47 8.47
N VAL A 160 12.21 1.16 7.82
CA VAL A 160 12.05 1.80 6.51
C VAL A 160 13.25 1.49 5.63
N ASP A 161 13.03 1.52 4.33
CA ASP A 161 14.03 1.12 3.35
C ASP A 161 14.84 2.30 2.82
N PHE A 162 14.32 3.53 2.97
CA PHE A 162 14.89 4.76 2.45
C PHE A 162 14.42 5.97 3.25
N SER A 163 15.15 7.07 3.20
CA SER A 163 14.75 8.32 3.83
C SER A 163 14.99 9.54 2.94
N LEU A 164 14.03 10.46 2.99
CA LEU A 164 14.12 11.81 2.43
C LEU A 164 14.15 12.82 3.57
N VAL A 165 15.16 13.69 3.60
CA VAL A 165 15.34 14.70 4.64
C VAL A 165 15.19 16.08 4.02
N LEU A 166 14.19 16.85 4.46
CA LEU A 166 13.86 18.14 3.86
C LEU A 166 14.59 19.27 4.58
N TYR A 167 15.55 19.86 3.90
CA TYR A 167 16.30 21.03 4.33
C TYR A 167 15.59 22.30 3.83
N THR A 168 14.62 22.77 4.60
CA THR A 168 13.88 24.00 4.34
C THR A 168 14.31 25.09 5.35
N GLY A 169 14.25 26.35 4.96
CA GLY A 169 14.71 27.47 5.78
C GLY A 169 13.81 27.77 6.98
N CYS A 170 13.59 26.78 7.85
CA CYS A 170 12.73 26.93 9.04
C CYS A 170 13.38 27.72 10.18
N ASP A 171 14.68 27.65 10.29
CA ASP A 171 15.47 28.34 11.31
C ASP A 171 16.53 29.24 10.62
N GLU A 172 17.12 30.17 11.37
CA GLU A 172 18.22 31.01 10.94
C GLU A 172 19.42 30.86 11.88
N GLY A 173 20.64 30.99 11.35
CA GLY A 173 21.84 30.93 12.14
C GLY A 173 23.06 31.46 11.41
N LYS A 174 24.17 31.65 12.15
CA LYS A 174 25.43 32.10 11.59
C LYS A 174 26.61 31.65 12.45
N LEU A 175 27.83 31.67 11.88
CA LEU A 175 29.01 31.66 12.70
C LEU A 175 29.08 32.97 13.49
N LYS A 176 29.74 32.96 14.64
CA LYS A 176 29.94 34.20 15.47
C LYS A 176 30.65 35.29 14.74
N THR A 177 31.49 34.95 13.76
CA THR A 177 32.30 35.87 12.93
C THR A 177 31.51 36.44 11.75
N ASP A 178 30.39 35.85 11.37
CA ASP A 178 29.58 36.27 10.22
C ASP A 178 28.72 37.47 10.57
N ALA A 179 28.54 38.39 9.61
CA ALA A 179 27.68 39.55 9.79
C ALA A 179 26.18 39.15 9.72
N ASP A 180 25.84 38.32 8.76
CA ASP A 180 24.43 38.01 8.40
C ASP A 180 24.01 36.61 8.84
N LEU A 181 22.73 36.50 9.19
CA LEU A 181 22.07 35.22 9.42
C LEU A 181 21.82 34.51 8.07
N LYS A 182 21.93 33.19 8.06
CA LYS A 182 21.60 32.33 6.93
C LYS A 182 20.44 31.41 7.27
N PRO A 183 19.53 31.17 6.33
CA PRO A 183 18.48 30.16 6.53
C PRO A 183 19.10 28.79 6.69
N ARG A 184 18.58 28.00 7.59
CA ARG A 184 19.02 26.62 7.85
C ARG A 184 17.86 25.72 8.21
N ALA A 185 18.06 24.44 8.01
CA ALA A 185 17.12 23.44 8.49
C ALA A 185 17.03 23.49 10.03
N ARG A 186 15.86 23.11 10.56
CA ARG A 186 15.64 22.97 12.00
C ARG A 186 16.64 22.00 12.61
N GLN A 187 17.12 22.29 13.82
CA GLN A 187 18.12 21.46 14.50
C GLN A 187 17.70 19.99 14.62
N ASN A 188 16.39 19.71 14.87
CA ASN A 188 15.89 18.33 14.90
C ASN A 188 16.07 17.63 13.57
N VAL A 189 15.81 18.29 12.44
CA VAL A 189 16.01 17.73 11.10
C VAL A 189 17.46 17.30 10.88
N VAL A 190 18.40 18.13 11.30
CA VAL A 190 19.85 17.80 11.20
C VAL A 190 20.21 16.62 12.10
N PHE A 191 19.66 16.56 13.32
CA PHE A 191 19.86 15.43 14.23
C PHE A 191 19.30 14.12 13.65
N GLU A 192 18.05 14.16 13.16
CA GLU A 192 17.36 13.01 12.55
C GLU A 192 18.12 12.54 11.30
N HIS A 193 18.64 13.45 10.49
CA HIS A 193 19.47 13.14 9.32
C HIS A 193 20.71 12.32 9.71
N GLY A 194 21.46 12.77 10.71
CA GLY A 194 22.64 12.04 11.20
C GLY A 194 22.29 10.66 11.76
N TYR A 195 21.17 10.57 12.47
CA TYR A 195 20.67 9.29 12.99
C TYR A 195 20.34 8.31 11.85
N LEU A 196 19.61 8.77 10.84
CA LEU A 196 19.19 7.95 9.69
C LEU A 196 20.38 7.50 8.83
N ILE A 197 21.39 8.35 8.64
CA ILE A 197 22.64 7.95 7.96
C ILE A 197 23.31 6.78 8.69
N ASN A 198 23.34 6.82 10.02
CA ASN A 198 23.91 5.72 10.81
C ASN A 198 23.05 4.45 10.72
N LYS A 199 21.73 4.58 10.70
CA LYS A 199 20.79 3.46 10.72
C LYS A 199 20.65 2.78 9.35
N LEU A 200 20.50 3.54 8.28
CA LEU A 200 20.19 3.06 6.92
C LEU A 200 21.41 2.96 6.01
N GLY A 201 22.47 3.67 6.35
CA GLY A 201 23.60 3.91 5.45
C GLY A 201 23.40 5.14 4.57
N ARG A 202 24.51 5.79 4.18
CA ARG A 202 24.51 7.06 3.44
C ARG A 202 23.78 7.02 2.09
N ASN A 203 23.87 5.90 1.41
CA ASN A 203 23.25 5.69 0.10
C ASN A 203 21.72 5.57 0.14
N ARG A 204 21.14 5.40 1.33
CA ARG A 204 19.69 5.28 1.53
C ARG A 204 19.08 6.52 2.16
N VAL A 205 19.85 7.61 2.27
CA VAL A 205 19.38 8.87 2.86
C VAL A 205 19.71 10.01 1.91
N VAL A 206 18.69 10.66 1.38
CA VAL A 206 18.81 11.78 0.45
C VAL A 206 18.29 13.05 1.11
N ALA A 207 19.05 14.12 1.05
CA ALA A 207 18.63 15.44 1.49
C ALA A 207 18.06 16.25 0.30
N LEU A 208 16.80 16.69 0.44
CA LEU A 208 16.18 17.64 -0.48
C LEU A 208 16.32 19.05 0.10
N VAL A 209 16.93 19.96 -0.63
CA VAL A 209 17.41 21.25 -0.11
C VAL A 209 16.74 22.41 -0.85
N ASP A 210 16.17 23.36 -0.13
CA ASP A 210 15.72 24.64 -0.69
C ASP A 210 16.94 25.54 -0.97
N ASP A 211 16.77 26.46 -1.92
CA ASP A 211 17.84 27.39 -2.30
C ASP A 211 18.23 28.30 -1.14
N GLY A 212 19.52 28.46 -1.01
CA GLY A 212 20.12 29.34 0.00
C GLY A 212 20.12 28.77 1.41
N VAL A 213 19.58 27.57 1.64
CA VAL A 213 19.62 26.90 2.94
C VAL A 213 21.01 26.34 3.21
N GLU A 214 21.58 26.70 4.38
CA GLU A 214 22.88 26.20 4.81
C GLU A 214 22.79 24.71 5.17
N THR A 215 23.68 23.90 4.59
CA THR A 215 23.80 22.47 4.88
C THR A 215 25.06 22.18 5.71
N PRO A 216 25.10 21.08 6.49
CA PRO A 216 26.33 20.65 7.17
C PRO A 216 27.45 20.38 6.17
N GLY A 217 28.59 21.09 6.31
CA GLY A 217 29.68 21.08 5.33
C GLY A 217 30.54 19.81 5.28
N ASP A 218 30.59 19.05 6.37
CA ASP A 218 31.51 17.91 6.52
C ASP A 218 30.87 16.53 6.30
N LEU A 219 29.65 16.49 5.76
CA LEU A 219 28.96 15.24 5.46
C LEU A 219 29.33 14.72 4.05
N SER A 220 30.61 14.37 3.85
CA SER A 220 31.05 13.80 2.57
C SER A 220 30.33 12.49 2.24
N GLY A 221 29.84 12.37 1.01
CA GLY A 221 29.09 11.20 0.53
C GLY A 221 27.61 11.19 0.90
N VAL A 222 27.08 12.30 1.42
CA VAL A 222 25.63 12.54 1.50
C VAL A 222 25.15 13.10 0.17
N ILE A 223 23.99 12.64 -0.26
CA ILE A 223 23.36 13.07 -1.51
C ILE A 223 22.46 14.27 -1.21
N TYR A 224 22.81 15.42 -1.78
CA TYR A 224 22.02 16.64 -1.74
C TYR A 224 21.39 16.91 -3.10
N ILE A 225 20.06 17.03 -3.13
CA ILE A 225 19.29 17.37 -4.34
C ILE A 225 18.55 18.68 -4.07
N HIS A 226 18.70 19.67 -4.98
CA HIS A 226 18.02 20.95 -4.81
C HIS A 226 16.60 20.92 -5.36
N PHE A 227 15.64 21.48 -4.60
CA PHE A 227 14.24 21.60 -5.03
C PHE A 227 14.06 22.52 -6.25
N SER A 228 14.96 23.48 -6.44
CA SER A 228 14.96 24.36 -7.61
C SER A 228 15.34 23.66 -8.92
N ASP A 229 15.99 22.51 -8.84
CA ASP A 229 16.23 21.69 -10.03
C ASP A 229 14.92 21.05 -10.47
N ALA A 230 14.43 21.42 -11.65
CA ALA A 230 13.18 20.85 -12.21
C ALA A 230 13.23 19.31 -12.35
N THR A 231 14.42 18.71 -12.27
CA THR A 231 14.63 17.25 -12.35
C THR A 231 14.78 16.57 -10.99
N TRP A 232 14.54 17.27 -9.87
CA TRP A 232 14.75 16.72 -8.52
C TRP A 232 14.02 15.38 -8.30
N LYS A 233 12.80 15.23 -8.84
CA LYS A 233 12.04 13.98 -8.78
C LYS A 233 12.76 12.84 -9.50
N ASN A 234 13.30 13.12 -10.70
CA ASN A 234 14.04 12.13 -11.46
C ASN A 234 15.35 11.74 -10.74
N GLN A 235 16.00 12.70 -10.07
CA GLN A 235 17.19 12.42 -9.28
C GLN A 235 16.83 11.51 -8.08
N VAL A 236 15.75 11.79 -7.36
CA VAL A 236 15.25 10.91 -6.27
C VAL A 236 14.92 9.52 -6.79
N MET A 237 14.23 9.42 -7.93
CA MET A 237 13.92 8.11 -8.54
C MET A 237 15.19 7.33 -8.91
N LYS A 238 16.24 8.02 -9.37
CA LYS A 238 17.53 7.39 -9.64
C LYS A 238 18.17 6.83 -8.38
N GLU A 239 18.18 7.57 -7.27
CA GLU A 239 18.71 7.10 -5.99
C GLU A 239 17.93 5.92 -5.43
N LEU A 240 16.60 5.93 -5.55
CA LEU A 240 15.74 4.80 -5.20
C LEU A 240 16.10 3.54 -6.01
N HIS A 241 16.24 3.70 -7.34
CA HIS A 241 16.63 2.61 -8.23
C HIS A 241 18.02 2.05 -7.88
N ASP A 242 19.00 2.92 -7.63
CA ASP A 242 20.37 2.53 -7.29
C ASP A 242 20.43 1.78 -5.94
N CYS A 243 19.45 2.00 -5.06
CA CYS A 243 19.25 1.25 -3.81
C CYS A 243 18.46 -0.05 -3.98
N GLY A 244 18.04 -0.42 -5.18
CA GLY A 244 17.24 -1.60 -5.46
C GLY A 244 15.77 -1.48 -5.03
N ILE A 245 15.26 -0.25 -4.86
CA ILE A 245 13.89 0.01 -4.50
C ILE A 245 13.04 0.08 -5.77
N SER A 246 12.01 -0.78 -5.83
CA SER A 246 11.07 -0.77 -6.93
C SER A 246 10.00 0.32 -6.73
N PHE A 247 9.64 1.02 -7.78
CA PHE A 247 8.63 2.07 -7.80
C PHE A 247 7.97 2.16 -9.20
N ASP A 248 6.86 2.88 -9.31
CA ASP A 248 6.18 3.12 -10.58
C ASP A 248 6.60 4.49 -11.18
N PRO A 249 7.48 4.52 -12.19
CA PRO A 249 7.97 5.77 -12.76
C PRO A 249 6.93 6.50 -13.62
N TYR A 250 5.84 5.85 -14.04
CA TYR A 250 4.82 6.43 -14.93
C TYR A 250 3.81 7.32 -14.22
N ASN A 251 3.80 7.31 -12.88
CA ASN A 251 2.92 8.13 -12.05
C ASN A 251 3.65 9.27 -11.32
N ALA A 252 4.91 9.54 -11.64
CA ALA A 252 5.78 10.54 -11.00
C ALA A 252 5.36 11.99 -11.24
#